data_905320b79681f395053573789e8ced50
#
_entry.id   905320b79681f395053573789e8ced50
#
_cell.length_a   1.000
_cell.length_b   1.000
_cell.length_c   1.000
_cell.angle_alpha   90.00
_cell.angle_beta   90.00
_cell.angle_gamma   90.00
#
_symmetry.space_group_name_H-M   'P 1'
#
loop_
_entity.id
_entity.type
_entity.pdbx_description
1 polymer ?
#
loop_
_entity_poly.entity_id
_entity_poly.type
_entity_poly.pdbx_seq_one_letter_code
_entity_poly.pdbx_strand_id
1 'polypeptide(L)'
;MTQDTSTYYVWIGGSCDYGHKERAGGAAVVIEHNGNIISRDVISDLHTTEFRMMLTLMMKVMQEIPEGSDILFLTNAAYIQNFDKTPTSKSANPDLIVQCIEEKKRHNSVGVKIV
;
A
#
# COMPACT_ATOMS: atom_id res chain seq x y z
N MET A 1 -15.31 10.63 21.37
CA MET A 1 -15.11 10.89 19.95
C MET A 1 -15.43 9.65 19.15
N THR A 2 -16.24 9.79 18.17
CA THR A 2 -16.63 8.66 17.32
C THR A 2 -15.54 8.39 16.27
N GLN A 3 -15.22 7.12 16.07
CA GLN A 3 -14.36 6.72 14.98
C GLN A 3 -15.06 6.99 13.65
N ASP A 4 -14.32 7.49 12.66
CA ASP A 4 -14.83 7.65 11.32
C ASP A 4 -14.97 6.29 10.65
N THR A 5 -16.22 5.79 10.58
CA THR A 5 -16.49 4.48 10.01
C THR A 5 -16.52 4.48 8.48
N SER A 6 -16.60 5.66 7.84
CA SER A 6 -16.57 5.75 6.37
C SER A 6 -15.17 5.60 5.78
N THR A 7 -14.13 5.79 6.58
CA THR A 7 -12.75 5.60 6.14
C THR A 7 -12.43 4.12 5.98
N TYR A 8 -11.72 3.79 4.90
CA TYR A 8 -11.14 2.46 4.72
C TYR A 8 -9.81 2.41 5.43
N TYR A 9 -9.70 1.56 6.44
CA TYR A 9 -8.44 1.31 7.16
C TYR A 9 -7.76 0.11 6.55
N VAL A 10 -6.54 0.30 6.05
CA VAL A 10 -5.82 -0.71 5.30
C VAL A 10 -4.53 -1.06 6.02
N TRP A 11 -4.53 -2.18 6.73
CA TRP A 11 -3.36 -2.71 7.41
C TRP A 11 -2.50 -3.42 6.39
N ILE A 12 -1.26 -2.98 6.20
CA ILE A 12 -0.38 -3.51 5.17
C ILE A 12 1.02 -3.78 5.72
N GLY A 13 1.56 -4.91 5.36
CA GLY A 13 2.92 -5.31 5.72
C GLY A 13 3.58 -6.09 4.61
N GLY A 14 4.89 -6.04 4.56
CA GLY A 14 5.66 -6.74 3.54
C GLY A 14 6.90 -7.40 4.10
N SER A 15 7.48 -8.27 3.32
CA SER A 15 8.75 -8.92 3.64
C SER A 15 9.49 -9.29 2.35
N CYS A 16 10.80 -9.47 2.48
CA CYS A 16 11.62 -9.95 1.38
C CYS A 16 12.81 -10.70 1.94
N ASP A 17 13.08 -11.88 1.41
CA ASP A 17 14.25 -12.67 1.76
C ASP A 17 15.41 -12.27 0.83
N TYR A 18 16.18 -11.30 1.24
CA TYR A 18 17.33 -10.82 0.48
C TYR A 18 18.48 -11.82 0.41
N GLY A 19 18.50 -12.79 1.34
CA GLY A 19 19.48 -13.89 1.31
C GLY A 19 19.09 -15.03 0.38
N HIS A 20 17.85 -15.04 -0.11
CA HIS A 20 17.38 -16.05 -1.03
C HIS A 20 17.94 -15.83 -2.43
N LYS A 21 18.35 -16.91 -3.10
CA LYS A 21 18.93 -16.87 -4.45
C LYS A 21 18.06 -16.08 -5.42
N GLU A 22 16.73 -16.22 -5.34
CA GLU A 22 15.79 -15.59 -6.22
C GLU A 22 15.10 -14.39 -5.58
N ARG A 23 15.54 -13.98 -4.40
CA ARG A 23 15.06 -12.81 -3.67
C ARG A 23 13.52 -12.77 -3.62
N ALA A 24 12.94 -13.80 -2.98
CA ALA A 24 11.51 -13.93 -2.82
C ALA A 24 10.97 -12.88 -1.84
N GLY A 25 9.86 -12.25 -2.20
CA GLY A 25 9.22 -11.26 -1.36
C GLY A 25 7.72 -11.36 -1.43
N GLY A 26 7.04 -10.68 -0.51
CA GLY A 26 5.60 -10.65 -0.46
C GLY A 26 5.07 -9.48 0.33
N ALA A 27 3.76 -9.28 0.24
CA ALA A 27 3.03 -8.32 1.05
C ALA A 27 1.65 -8.87 1.35
N ALA A 28 1.10 -8.42 2.47
CA ALA A 28 -0.24 -8.81 2.90
C ALA A 28 -1.03 -7.58 3.32
N VAL A 29 -2.34 -7.64 3.14
CA VAL A 29 -3.23 -6.54 3.47
C VAL A 29 -4.50 -7.06 4.12
N VAL A 30 -5.03 -6.26 5.07
CA VAL A 30 -6.35 -6.44 5.65
C VAL A 30 -7.08 -5.11 5.54
N ILE A 31 -8.26 -5.12 4.93
CA ILE A 31 -9.07 -3.91 4.75
C ILE A 31 -10.26 -3.94 5.69
N GLU A 32 -10.40 -2.89 6.48
CA GLU A 32 -11.51 -2.68 7.41
C GLU A 32 -12.34 -1.47 6.95
N HIS A 33 -13.65 -1.64 6.95
CA HIS A 33 -14.58 -0.58 6.62
C HIS A 33 -15.86 -0.74 7.45
N ASN A 34 -16.35 0.36 7.98
CA ASN A 34 -17.53 0.36 8.87
C ASN A 34 -17.39 -0.60 10.07
N GLY A 35 -16.17 -0.73 10.59
CA GLY A 35 -15.87 -1.60 11.73
C GLY A 35 -15.77 -3.08 11.41
N ASN A 36 -15.82 -3.45 10.12
CA ASN A 36 -15.76 -4.85 9.70
C ASN A 36 -14.59 -5.08 8.74
N ILE A 37 -13.96 -6.23 8.87
CA ILE A 37 -12.95 -6.67 7.89
C ILE A 37 -13.70 -7.12 6.65
N ILE A 38 -13.44 -6.42 5.54
CA ILE A 38 -14.12 -6.69 4.26
C ILE A 38 -13.25 -7.43 3.25
N SER A 39 -11.93 -7.43 3.44
CA SER A 39 -11.03 -8.08 2.49
C SER A 39 -9.69 -8.41 3.15
N ARG A 40 -9.09 -9.50 2.67
CA ARG A 40 -7.71 -9.88 2.98
C ARG A 40 -7.06 -10.35 1.69
N ASP A 41 -5.80 -9.98 1.48
CA ASP A 41 -5.09 -10.40 0.29
C ASP A 41 -3.60 -10.56 0.59
N VAL A 42 -2.95 -11.40 -0.20
CA VAL A 42 -1.50 -11.66 -0.10
C VAL A 42 -0.96 -11.74 -1.52
N ILE A 43 0.16 -11.07 -1.76
CA ILE A 43 0.88 -11.20 -3.02
C ILE A 43 2.32 -11.66 -2.75
N SER A 44 2.91 -12.33 -3.72
CA SER A 44 4.32 -12.72 -3.64
C SER A 44 4.93 -12.72 -5.04
N ASP A 45 6.26 -12.58 -5.08
CA ASP A 45 7.02 -12.60 -6.33
C ASP A 45 8.47 -12.96 -6.06
N LEU A 46 9.19 -13.24 -7.14
CA LEU A 46 10.64 -13.48 -7.14
C LEU A 46 11.35 -12.25 -7.71
N HIS A 47 12.64 -12.11 -7.42
CA HIS A 47 13.47 -10.99 -7.91
C HIS A 47 12.85 -9.62 -7.58
N THR A 48 12.36 -9.47 -6.35
CA THR A 48 11.63 -8.30 -5.92
C THR A 48 12.25 -7.67 -4.68
N THR A 49 11.63 -6.62 -4.18
CA THR A 49 11.98 -5.98 -2.90
C THR A 49 10.71 -5.81 -2.07
N GLU A 50 10.88 -5.65 -0.75
CA GLU A 50 9.76 -5.35 0.14
C GLU A 50 9.00 -4.09 -0.33
N PHE A 51 9.75 -3.04 -0.66
CA PHE A 51 9.15 -1.77 -1.12
C PHE A 51 8.30 -1.97 -2.37
N ARG A 52 8.82 -2.71 -3.35
CA ARG A 52 8.08 -3.00 -4.58
C ARG A 52 6.79 -3.79 -4.31
N MET A 53 6.86 -4.77 -3.42
CA MET A 53 5.67 -5.56 -3.02
C MET A 53 4.64 -4.69 -2.33
N MET A 54 5.07 -3.83 -1.41
CA MET A 54 4.19 -2.91 -0.71
C MET A 54 3.49 -1.94 -1.67
N LEU A 55 4.24 -1.32 -2.58
CA LEU A 55 3.67 -0.41 -3.59
C LEU A 55 2.67 -1.10 -4.49
N THR A 56 2.99 -2.31 -4.94
CA THR A 56 2.11 -3.10 -5.81
C THR A 56 0.77 -3.36 -5.12
N LEU A 57 0.83 -3.74 -3.84
CA LEU A 57 -0.38 -4.03 -3.09
C LEU A 57 -1.18 -2.78 -2.76
N MET A 58 -0.50 -1.66 -2.44
CA MET A 58 -1.17 -0.37 -2.23
C MET A 58 -1.91 0.07 -3.48
N MET A 59 -1.28 -0.03 -4.64
CA MET A 59 -1.91 0.30 -5.93
C MET A 59 -3.16 -0.55 -6.15
N LYS A 60 -3.05 -1.85 -5.95
CA LYS A 60 -4.16 -2.79 -6.11
C LYS A 60 -5.33 -2.45 -5.19
N VAL A 61 -5.05 -2.15 -3.93
CA VAL A 61 -6.06 -1.76 -2.95
C VAL A 61 -6.77 -0.47 -3.37
N MET A 62 -6.01 0.54 -3.80
CA MET A 62 -6.62 1.79 -4.27
C MET A 62 -7.48 1.61 -5.51
N GLN A 63 -7.16 0.62 -6.36
CA GLN A 63 -7.99 0.28 -7.52
C GLN A 63 -9.29 -0.42 -7.11
N GLU A 64 -9.25 -1.25 -6.08
CA GLU A 64 -10.41 -2.03 -5.63
C GLU A 64 -11.40 -1.23 -4.80
N ILE A 65 -10.91 -0.28 -4.00
CA ILE A 65 -11.76 0.57 -3.16
C ILE A 65 -12.52 1.58 -4.04
N PRO A 66 -13.81 1.82 -3.79
CA PRO A 66 -14.60 2.74 -4.62
C PRO A 66 -13.98 4.13 -4.73
N GLU A 67 -14.04 4.71 -5.92
CA GLU A 67 -13.57 6.05 -6.19
C GLU A 67 -14.22 7.08 -5.25
N GLY A 68 -13.45 8.08 -4.84
CA GLY A 68 -13.93 9.12 -3.94
C GLY A 68 -13.89 8.75 -2.46
N SER A 69 -13.26 7.61 -2.12
CA SER A 69 -13.17 7.16 -0.74
C SER A 69 -12.02 7.83 0.03
N ASP A 70 -12.11 7.74 1.37
CA ASP A 70 -11.00 8.09 2.25
C ASP A 70 -10.28 6.78 2.65
N ILE A 71 -8.98 6.75 2.46
CA ILE A 71 -8.15 5.56 2.71
C ILE A 71 -7.02 5.93 3.66
N LEU A 72 -6.84 5.13 4.72
CA LEU A 72 -5.71 5.25 5.62
C LEU A 72 -4.95 3.93 5.67
N PHE A 73 -3.73 3.94 5.14
CA PHE A 73 -2.82 2.81 5.26
C PHE A 73 -2.15 2.82 6.62
N LEU A 74 -2.14 1.67 7.29
CA LEU A 74 -1.55 1.47 8.61
C LEU A 74 -0.43 0.45 8.46
N THR A 75 0.80 0.85 8.80
CA THR A 75 1.97 0.01 8.59
C THR A 75 3.09 0.38 9.57
N ASN A 76 4.03 -0.54 9.78
CA ASN A 76 5.26 -0.24 10.51
C ASN A 76 6.44 0.09 9.57
N ALA A 77 6.20 0.09 8.27
CA ALA A 77 7.22 0.39 7.25
C ALA A 77 7.26 1.88 6.97
N ALA A 78 8.10 2.62 7.69
CA ALA A 78 8.16 4.09 7.62
C ALA A 78 8.45 4.62 6.22
N TYR A 79 9.19 3.89 5.40
CA TYR A 79 9.55 4.32 4.05
C TYR A 79 8.33 4.47 3.12
N ILE A 80 7.20 3.84 3.46
CA ILE A 80 5.97 3.92 2.67
C ILE A 80 5.31 5.30 2.75
N GLN A 81 5.62 6.10 3.77
CA GLN A 81 5.05 7.45 3.91
C GLN A 81 5.29 8.34 2.68
N ASN A 82 6.32 8.06 1.91
CA ASN A 82 6.70 8.85 0.74
C ASN A 82 6.27 8.20 -0.58
N PHE A 83 5.31 7.27 -0.54
CA PHE A 83 4.88 6.53 -1.73
C PHE A 83 4.36 7.42 -2.87
N ASP A 84 3.88 8.62 -2.54
CA ASP A 84 3.27 9.54 -3.48
C ASP A 84 4.17 10.73 -3.86
N LYS A 85 5.44 10.69 -3.51
CA LYS A 85 6.39 11.72 -3.94
C LYS A 85 6.76 11.50 -5.39
N THR A 86 6.74 12.60 -6.17
CA THR A 86 7.15 12.57 -7.58
C THR A 86 8.54 11.93 -7.72
N PRO A 87 8.68 10.87 -8.52
CA PRO A 87 9.95 10.20 -8.68
C PRO A 87 11.02 11.08 -9.32
N THR A 88 12.24 10.88 -8.88
CA THR A 88 13.43 11.46 -9.49
C THR A 88 14.24 10.36 -10.20
N SER A 89 15.31 10.72 -10.89
CA SER A 89 16.17 9.75 -11.54
C SER A 89 16.82 8.74 -10.58
N LYS A 90 16.83 9.05 -9.27
CA LYS A 90 17.39 8.18 -8.23
C LYS A 90 16.34 7.37 -7.47
N SER A 91 15.07 7.53 -7.78
CA SER A 91 13.99 6.85 -7.08
C SER A 91 13.98 5.36 -7.40
N ALA A 92 13.69 4.54 -6.38
CA ALA A 92 13.41 3.13 -6.58
C ALA A 92 11.96 2.96 -7.04
N ASN A 93 11.72 2.05 -7.98
CA ASN A 93 10.38 1.72 -8.48
C ASN A 93 9.57 2.93 -8.99
N PRO A 94 10.14 3.79 -9.84
CA PRO A 94 9.44 5.00 -10.28
C PRO A 94 8.15 4.68 -11.04
N ASP A 95 8.10 3.58 -11.76
CA ASP A 95 6.92 3.09 -12.48
C ASP A 95 5.73 2.87 -11.54
N LEU A 96 5.95 2.18 -10.42
CA LEU A 96 4.91 1.91 -9.44
C LEU A 96 4.49 3.17 -8.67
N ILE A 97 5.45 4.04 -8.35
CA ILE A 97 5.15 5.30 -7.66
C ILE A 97 4.23 6.16 -8.50
N VAL A 98 4.49 6.28 -9.81
CA VAL A 98 3.63 7.03 -10.73
C VAL A 98 2.22 6.44 -10.75
N GLN A 99 2.10 5.13 -10.81
CA GLN A 99 0.79 4.47 -10.77
C GLN A 99 0.06 4.71 -9.45
N CYS A 100 0.77 4.68 -8.33
CA CYS A 100 0.19 4.98 -7.02
C CYS A 100 -0.32 6.44 -6.96
N ILE A 101 0.43 7.39 -7.50
CA ILE A 101 0.02 8.79 -7.57
C ILE A 101 -1.28 8.92 -8.37
N GLU A 102 -1.37 8.27 -9.52
CA GLU A 102 -2.58 8.31 -10.36
C GLU A 102 -3.78 7.68 -9.65
N GLU A 103 -3.60 6.54 -8.98
CA GLU A 103 -4.68 5.92 -8.22
C GLU A 103 -5.12 6.77 -7.03
N LYS A 104 -4.18 7.44 -6.37
CA LYS A 104 -4.49 8.34 -5.26
C LYS A 104 -5.43 9.46 -5.70
N LYS A 105 -5.25 10.00 -6.90
CA LYS A 105 -6.09 11.08 -7.43
C LYS A 105 -7.56 10.70 -7.57
N ARG A 106 -7.88 9.42 -7.65
CA ARG A 106 -9.25 8.93 -7.74
C ARG A 106 -10.00 8.99 -6.42
N HIS A 107 -9.29 9.15 -5.31
CA HIS A 107 -9.86 9.13 -3.97
C HIS A 107 -9.89 10.51 -3.34
N ASN A 108 -10.80 10.68 -2.38
CA ASN A 108 -10.93 11.93 -1.64
C ASN A 108 -9.69 12.21 -0.79
N SER A 109 -9.21 11.19 -0.09
CA SER A 109 -7.96 11.27 0.66
C SER A 109 -7.27 9.92 0.74
N VAL A 110 -5.95 9.93 0.73
CA VAL A 110 -5.13 8.73 0.95
C VAL A 110 -3.97 9.13 1.85
N GLY A 111 -3.89 8.52 3.02
CA GLY A 111 -2.82 8.79 3.99
C GLY A 111 -2.13 7.52 4.43
N VAL A 112 -1.00 7.70 5.11
CA VAL A 112 -0.24 6.60 5.74
C VAL A 112 0.05 6.97 7.18
N LYS A 113 -0.25 6.06 8.09
CA LYS A 113 0.05 6.20 9.51
C LYS A 113 0.98 5.07 9.94
N ILE A 114 2.08 5.43 10.58
CA ILE A 114 3.02 4.46 11.14
C ILE A 114 2.50 4.01 12.50
N VAL A 115 2.44 2.72 12.70
CA VAL A 115 1.91 2.11 13.91
C VAL A 115 2.93 1.22 14.61
#